data_f4607bae0181b334b886a7fc32287d02
#
_entry.id   f4607bae0181b334b886a7fc32287d02
#
_cell.length_a   1.000
_cell.length_b   1.000
_cell.length_c   1.000
_cell.angle_alpha   90.00
_cell.angle_beta   90.00
_cell.angle_gamma   90.00
#
_symmetry.space_group_name_H-M   'P 1'
#
loop_
_entity.id
_entity.type
_entity.pdbx_description
1 polymer ?
#
loop_
_entity_poly.entity_id
_entity_poly.type
_entity_poly.pdbx_seq_one_letter_code
_entity_poly.pdbx_strand_id
1 'polypeptide(L)'
;TFTSSGTFTATSSGSIDVLVVAGGGGGGGDNPGGGGAGGKLYYGTETPANGTQKLVTTGAYSIVIGAGGTGHRGASSGGAPFAVNGSNSTAFGYTAIGGGAGASSEVGEGTGPGAAGGSGGGGNGNTDNTTPYTPGAGTSGQGNTGGTGANGGGGGGGGAGAVGQNGNVRATQLGG
;
A
#
# COMPACT_ATOMS: atom_id res chain seq x y z
N THR A 1 21.63 -5.13 -3.70
CA THR A 1 20.20 -4.85 -3.82
C THR A 1 19.52 -5.94 -4.62
N PHE A 2 18.34 -6.39 -4.16
CA PHE A 2 17.49 -7.35 -4.89
C PHE A 2 16.27 -6.58 -5.43
N THR A 3 16.05 -6.67 -6.73
CA THR A 3 14.86 -6.14 -7.44
C THR A 3 13.94 -7.25 -7.95
N SER A 4 14.39 -8.50 -7.78
CA SER A 4 13.63 -9.73 -8.01
C SER A 4 13.99 -10.75 -6.95
N SER A 5 13.15 -11.75 -6.76
CA SER A 5 13.40 -12.83 -5.80
C SER A 5 14.69 -13.58 -6.13
N GLY A 6 15.39 -14.03 -5.09
CA GLY A 6 16.70 -14.68 -5.25
C GLY A 6 17.26 -15.18 -3.93
N THR A 7 18.55 -15.43 -3.91
CA THR A 7 19.27 -15.93 -2.73
C THR A 7 20.43 -14.99 -2.38
N PHE A 8 20.48 -14.57 -1.12
CA PHE A 8 21.66 -13.92 -0.55
C PHE A 8 22.53 -14.99 0.11
N THR A 9 23.81 -15.09 -0.31
CA THR A 9 24.77 -16.02 0.28
C THR A 9 25.76 -15.28 1.15
N ALA A 10 25.73 -15.54 2.48
CA ALA A 10 26.74 -15.05 3.40
C ALA A 10 27.94 -16.01 3.40
N THR A 11 29.12 -15.51 3.08
CA THR A 11 30.38 -16.29 3.09
C THR A 11 31.10 -16.24 4.44
N SER A 12 30.68 -15.32 5.31
CA SER A 12 31.15 -15.20 6.71
C SER A 12 30.02 -14.71 7.60
N SER A 13 30.15 -14.93 8.89
CA SER A 13 29.23 -14.36 9.90
C SER A 13 29.51 -12.88 10.09
N GLY A 14 28.44 -12.10 10.34
CA GLY A 14 28.56 -10.65 10.56
C GLY A 14 27.21 -9.98 10.74
N SER A 15 27.22 -8.68 11.06
CA SER A 15 26.02 -7.86 11.15
C SER A 15 25.80 -7.09 9.85
N ILE A 16 24.56 -7.03 9.40
CA ILE A 16 24.17 -6.31 8.18
C ILE A 16 22.97 -5.40 8.44
N ASP A 17 22.91 -4.30 7.72
CA ASP A 17 21.70 -3.48 7.62
C ASP A 17 20.74 -4.11 6.60
N VAL A 18 19.46 -4.16 6.96
CA VAL A 18 18.43 -4.78 6.12
C VAL A 18 17.28 -3.79 5.91
N LEU A 19 17.04 -3.43 4.67
CA LEU A 19 15.83 -2.72 4.25
C LEU A 19 14.96 -3.67 3.41
N VAL A 20 13.73 -3.91 3.87
CA VAL A 20 12.73 -4.68 3.13
C VAL A 20 11.56 -3.78 2.78
N VAL A 21 11.21 -3.73 1.50
CA VAL A 21 10.06 -2.97 0.98
C VAL A 21 9.18 -3.91 0.19
N ALA A 22 7.89 -3.92 0.48
CA ALA A 22 6.90 -4.74 -0.20
C ALA A 22 6.33 -4.06 -1.44
N GLY A 23 5.55 -4.79 -2.24
CA GLY A 23 4.83 -4.22 -3.38
C GLY A 23 3.76 -3.23 -2.92
N GLY A 24 3.58 -2.11 -3.63
CA GLY A 24 2.49 -1.15 -3.41
C GLY A 24 1.14 -1.71 -3.87
N GLY A 25 0.04 -1.23 -3.34
CA GLY A 25 -1.32 -1.57 -3.78
C GLY A 25 -1.71 -0.86 -5.07
N GLY A 26 -2.65 -1.42 -5.82
CA GLY A 26 -3.24 -0.79 -6.99
C GLY A 26 -4.20 0.34 -6.62
N GLY A 27 -4.32 1.35 -7.46
CA GLY A 27 -5.32 2.41 -7.35
C GLY A 27 -6.71 1.92 -7.77
N GLY A 28 -7.75 2.44 -7.14
CA GLY A 28 -9.16 2.14 -7.46
C GLY A 28 -9.61 2.71 -8.83
N GLY A 29 -10.88 2.49 -9.17
CA GLY A 29 -11.55 3.05 -10.36
C GLY A 29 -12.70 3.97 -9.96
N ASP A 30 -13.10 4.85 -10.85
CA ASP A 30 -14.16 5.85 -10.71
C ASP A 30 -14.18 6.60 -9.37
N ASN A 31 -13.85 7.89 -9.39
CA ASN A 31 -13.58 8.71 -8.19
C ASN A 31 -12.64 8.01 -7.17
N PRO A 32 -11.50 7.48 -7.64
CA PRO A 32 -10.79 6.40 -6.98
C PRO A 32 -10.05 6.82 -5.72
N GLY A 33 -9.96 5.90 -4.76
CA GLY A 33 -8.94 5.93 -3.75
C GLY A 33 -7.57 5.56 -4.32
N GLY A 34 -6.51 6.21 -3.83
CA GLY A 34 -5.12 5.84 -4.18
C GLY A 34 -4.70 4.53 -3.54
N GLY A 35 -3.88 3.72 -4.22
CA GLY A 35 -3.24 2.55 -3.61
C GLY A 35 -2.23 2.94 -2.54
N GLY A 36 -2.15 2.17 -1.46
CA GLY A 36 -1.20 2.35 -0.37
C GLY A 36 0.21 1.90 -0.76
N ALA A 37 1.24 2.53 -0.20
CA ALA A 37 2.61 2.08 -0.36
C ALA A 37 2.81 0.69 0.27
N GLY A 38 3.73 -0.10 -0.28
CA GLY A 38 4.21 -1.30 0.37
C GLY A 38 4.83 -0.98 1.73
N GLY A 39 4.69 -1.89 2.68
CA GLY A 39 5.29 -1.78 4.00
C GLY A 39 6.80 -1.67 3.89
N LYS A 40 7.38 -0.86 4.76
CA LYS A 40 8.82 -0.67 4.88
C LYS A 40 9.28 -1.16 6.25
N LEU A 41 10.28 -2.04 6.25
CA LEU A 41 11.01 -2.45 7.46
C LEU A 41 12.49 -2.12 7.30
N TYR A 42 13.07 -1.47 8.29
CA TYR A 42 14.50 -1.21 8.34
C TYR A 42 15.09 -1.69 9.67
N TYR A 43 16.08 -2.55 9.59
CA TYR A 43 16.88 -3.03 10.71
C TYR A 43 18.32 -2.63 10.47
N GLY A 44 18.82 -1.70 11.24
CA GLY A 44 20.12 -1.13 10.97
C GLY A 44 20.54 -0.04 11.98
N THR A 45 21.56 0.72 11.59
CA THR A 45 22.18 1.75 12.43
C THR A 45 21.57 3.13 12.27
N GLU A 46 20.81 3.38 11.17
CA GLU A 46 20.18 4.67 10.91
C GLU A 46 18.79 4.76 11.56
N THR A 47 18.35 5.97 11.86
CA THR A 47 17.01 6.23 12.43
C THR A 47 16.09 6.91 11.42
N PRO A 48 14.79 6.57 11.40
CA PRO A 48 14.09 5.61 12.27
C PRO A 48 14.29 4.17 11.82
N ALA A 49 14.57 3.26 12.76
CA ALA A 49 14.72 1.83 12.51
C ALA A 49 13.61 1.02 13.22
N ASN A 50 13.26 -0.14 12.66
CA ASN A 50 12.39 -1.12 13.31
C ASN A 50 13.13 -1.97 14.33
N GLY A 51 14.46 -1.96 14.28
CA GLY A 51 15.33 -2.67 15.21
C GLY A 51 16.81 -2.58 14.81
N THR A 52 17.64 -3.28 15.57
CA THR A 52 19.09 -3.34 15.34
C THR A 52 19.44 -4.15 14.10
N GLN A 53 20.68 -4.05 13.66
CA GLN A 53 21.26 -4.83 12.57
C GLN A 53 20.95 -6.33 12.70
N LYS A 54 20.77 -6.99 11.56
CA LYS A 54 20.60 -8.44 11.48
C LYS A 54 21.95 -9.13 11.56
N LEU A 55 22.12 -10.01 12.55
CA LEU A 55 23.24 -10.95 12.56
C LEU A 55 22.95 -12.07 11.55
N VAL A 56 23.86 -12.28 10.62
CA VAL A 56 23.86 -13.41 9.68
C VAL A 56 25.03 -14.34 9.98
N THR A 57 24.83 -15.62 9.73
CA THR A 57 25.89 -16.64 9.75
C THR A 57 26.16 -17.10 8.32
N THR A 58 27.28 -17.79 8.11
CA THR A 58 27.56 -18.41 6.81
C THR A 58 26.40 -19.28 6.36
N GLY A 59 25.90 -19.05 5.15
CA GLY A 59 24.76 -19.78 4.59
C GLY A 59 23.98 -19.02 3.54
N ALA A 60 22.94 -19.66 3.02
CA ALA A 60 22.06 -19.12 2.00
C ALA A 60 20.74 -18.64 2.64
N TYR A 61 20.31 -17.43 2.28
CA TYR A 61 19.08 -16.79 2.75
C TYR A 61 18.17 -16.49 1.56
N SER A 62 16.95 -17.03 1.61
CA SER A 62 15.95 -16.74 0.59
C SER A 62 15.45 -15.30 0.71
N ILE A 63 15.40 -14.62 -0.42
CA ILE A 63 14.85 -13.27 -0.57
C ILE A 63 13.66 -13.36 -1.51
N VAL A 64 12.48 -12.90 -1.05
CA VAL A 64 11.28 -12.83 -1.89
C VAL A 64 10.92 -11.37 -2.08
N ILE A 65 10.76 -10.95 -3.33
CA ILE A 65 10.32 -9.60 -3.69
C ILE A 65 8.86 -9.68 -4.14
N GLY A 66 7.98 -8.99 -3.40
CA GLY A 66 6.55 -8.93 -3.69
C GLY A 66 6.25 -8.00 -4.86
N ALA A 67 5.38 -8.44 -5.76
CA ALA A 67 4.90 -7.63 -6.86
C ALA A 67 3.95 -6.52 -6.38
N GLY A 68 3.87 -5.41 -7.11
CA GLY A 68 2.82 -4.41 -6.95
C GLY A 68 1.45 -5.00 -7.31
N GLY A 69 0.40 -4.51 -6.67
CA GLY A 69 -0.98 -4.82 -7.01
C GLY A 69 -1.40 -4.14 -8.32
N THR A 70 -2.27 -4.79 -9.08
CA THR A 70 -2.85 -4.19 -10.28
C THR A 70 -3.87 -3.13 -9.90
N GLY A 71 -3.85 -1.98 -10.60
CA GLY A 71 -4.90 -0.97 -10.50
C GLY A 71 -6.17 -1.42 -11.20
N HIS A 72 -7.30 -0.83 -10.80
CA HIS A 72 -8.56 -1.01 -11.50
C HIS A 72 -8.46 -0.35 -12.89
N ARG A 73 -8.90 -1.08 -13.92
CA ARG A 73 -9.05 -0.52 -15.26
C ARG A 73 -10.50 -0.14 -15.43
N GLY A 74 -10.82 1.15 -15.36
CA GLY A 74 -12.17 1.65 -15.58
C GLY A 74 -12.76 1.04 -16.85
N ALA A 75 -13.78 0.23 -16.71
CA ALA A 75 -14.57 -0.28 -17.80
C ALA A 75 -16.01 0.18 -17.54
N SER A 76 -16.55 0.97 -18.45
CA SER A 76 -17.95 1.39 -18.46
C SER A 76 -18.94 0.23 -18.69
N SER A 77 -18.49 -1.02 -18.61
CA SER A 77 -19.35 -2.20 -18.77
C SER A 77 -18.69 -3.43 -18.13
N GLY A 78 -19.11 -3.74 -16.92
CA GLY A 78 -18.98 -5.00 -16.21
C GLY A 78 -17.82 -5.94 -16.56
N GLY A 79 -16.83 -6.06 -15.69
CA GLY A 79 -15.82 -7.10 -15.79
C GLY A 79 -14.34 -6.65 -15.70
N ALA A 80 -14.06 -5.40 -15.38
CA ALA A 80 -12.68 -5.02 -15.11
C ALA A 80 -12.22 -5.57 -13.76
N PRO A 81 -10.98 -6.09 -13.64
CA PRO A 81 -10.49 -6.58 -12.37
C PRO A 81 -10.40 -5.44 -11.36
N PHE A 82 -10.84 -5.69 -10.11
CA PHE A 82 -10.68 -4.77 -9.01
C PHE A 82 -9.21 -4.44 -8.75
N ALA A 83 -8.99 -3.29 -8.11
CA ALA A 83 -7.68 -2.99 -7.55
C ALA A 83 -7.28 -4.08 -6.54
N VAL A 84 -6.03 -4.49 -6.57
CA VAL A 84 -5.49 -5.59 -5.77
C VAL A 84 -4.41 -5.06 -4.85
N ASN A 85 -4.32 -5.62 -3.65
CA ASN A 85 -3.21 -5.36 -2.74
C ASN A 85 -1.88 -5.75 -3.38
N GLY A 86 -0.82 -5.08 -2.99
CA GLY A 86 0.54 -5.52 -3.28
C GLY A 86 0.86 -6.83 -2.55
N SER A 87 1.88 -7.51 -3.02
CA SER A 87 2.39 -8.74 -2.40
C SER A 87 3.47 -8.44 -1.37
N ASN A 88 3.61 -9.31 -0.38
CA ASN A 88 4.62 -9.19 0.66
C ASN A 88 6.03 -9.45 0.10
N SER A 89 7.01 -8.74 0.66
CA SER A 89 8.44 -9.06 0.48
C SER A 89 9.00 -9.67 1.76
N THR A 90 9.86 -10.67 1.63
CA THR A 90 10.49 -11.30 2.80
C THR A 90 12.00 -11.41 2.65
N ALA A 91 12.72 -11.15 3.73
CA ALA A 91 14.17 -11.33 3.82
C ALA A 91 14.57 -11.60 5.27
N PHE A 92 15.47 -12.54 5.50
CA PHE A 92 16.09 -12.82 6.83
C PHE A 92 15.07 -13.08 7.97
N GLY A 93 13.88 -13.61 7.64
CA GLY A 93 12.79 -13.83 8.60
C GLY A 93 11.88 -12.60 8.83
N TYR A 94 12.16 -11.47 8.21
CA TYR A 94 11.30 -10.28 8.22
C TYR A 94 10.30 -10.32 7.07
N THR A 95 9.09 -9.85 7.32
CA THR A 95 8.04 -9.74 6.30
C THR A 95 7.53 -8.30 6.24
N ALA A 96 7.79 -7.61 5.15
CA ALA A 96 7.13 -6.38 4.80
C ALA A 96 5.80 -6.70 4.10
N ILE A 97 4.71 -6.08 4.57
CA ILE A 97 3.34 -6.35 4.11
C ILE A 97 3.07 -5.52 2.85
N GLY A 98 2.42 -6.12 1.85
CA GLY A 98 2.01 -5.40 0.64
C GLY A 98 1.08 -4.23 0.94
N GLY A 99 1.11 -3.19 0.13
CA GLY A 99 0.24 -2.02 0.24
C GLY A 99 -1.21 -2.36 -0.04
N GLY A 100 -2.15 -1.70 0.63
CA GLY A 100 -3.58 -1.88 0.43
C GLY A 100 -4.07 -1.27 -0.88
N ALA A 101 -5.01 -1.91 -1.56
CA ALA A 101 -5.67 -1.39 -2.75
C ALA A 101 -6.54 -0.18 -2.43
N GLY A 102 -6.62 0.78 -3.34
CA GLY A 102 -7.53 1.90 -3.27
C GLY A 102 -8.98 1.48 -3.52
N ALA A 103 -9.91 2.18 -2.89
CA ALA A 103 -11.34 1.96 -3.05
C ALA A 103 -11.84 2.38 -4.45
N SER A 104 -12.91 1.74 -4.91
CA SER A 104 -13.62 2.07 -6.16
C SER A 104 -15.09 2.39 -5.89
N SER A 105 -15.73 3.18 -6.74
CA SER A 105 -17.15 3.58 -6.62
C SER A 105 -18.08 2.97 -7.68
N GLU A 106 -17.64 2.00 -8.45
CA GLU A 106 -18.48 1.44 -9.51
C GLU A 106 -19.75 0.77 -8.98
N VAL A 107 -20.87 1.12 -9.58
CA VAL A 107 -22.21 0.60 -9.23
C VAL A 107 -22.29 -0.89 -9.53
N GLY A 108 -22.62 -1.70 -8.52
CA GLY A 108 -22.81 -3.16 -8.64
C GLY A 108 -21.58 -3.99 -8.25
N GLU A 109 -20.45 -3.37 -8.03
CA GLU A 109 -19.16 -4.01 -7.84
C GLU A 109 -18.43 -3.42 -6.60
N GLY A 110 -18.93 -3.68 -5.41
CA GLY A 110 -18.17 -3.50 -4.17
C GLY A 110 -17.68 -2.08 -3.91
N THR A 111 -18.58 -1.12 -3.70
CA THR A 111 -18.26 0.15 -3.05
C THR A 111 -17.75 -0.16 -1.65
N GLY A 112 -16.44 -0.28 -1.51
CA GLY A 112 -15.82 -0.65 -0.25
C GLY A 112 -14.82 0.39 0.22
N PRO A 113 -14.41 0.28 1.50
CA PRO A 113 -13.30 1.04 2.04
C PRO A 113 -12.01 0.71 1.29
N GLY A 114 -11.03 1.58 1.38
CA GLY A 114 -9.67 1.25 0.97
C GLY A 114 -9.20 0.00 1.72
N ALA A 115 -8.42 -0.85 1.08
CA ALA A 115 -7.93 -2.07 1.70
C ALA A 115 -6.79 -1.78 2.69
N ALA A 116 -6.73 -2.57 3.77
CA ALA A 116 -5.59 -2.54 4.68
C ALA A 116 -4.36 -3.16 4.02
N GLY A 117 -3.17 -2.70 4.45
CA GLY A 117 -1.89 -3.18 3.94
C GLY A 117 -0.71 -2.73 4.78
N GLY A 118 0.50 -2.82 4.24
CA GLY A 118 1.69 -2.18 4.83
C GLY A 118 1.42 -0.71 5.06
N SER A 119 1.00 0.01 4.00
CA SER A 119 0.20 1.24 4.12
C SER A 119 -1.18 0.99 3.52
N GLY A 120 -2.20 1.60 4.07
CA GLY A 120 -3.60 1.42 3.65
C GLY A 120 -3.93 2.16 2.36
N GLY A 121 -4.86 1.61 1.58
CA GLY A 121 -5.44 2.30 0.42
C GLY A 121 -6.36 3.44 0.82
N GLY A 122 -6.53 4.44 -0.04
CA GLY A 122 -7.46 5.56 0.14
C GLY A 122 -8.92 5.14 -0.04
N GLY A 123 -9.83 5.86 0.61
CA GLY A 123 -11.26 5.75 0.39
C GLY A 123 -11.68 6.39 -0.95
N ASN A 124 -12.77 5.92 -1.56
CA ASN A 124 -13.28 6.52 -2.77
C ASN A 124 -14.07 7.82 -2.48
N GLY A 125 -14.21 8.63 -3.52
CA GLY A 125 -15.03 9.83 -3.49
C GLY A 125 -16.44 9.57 -3.98
N ASN A 126 -17.39 9.38 -3.04
CA ASN A 126 -18.77 9.15 -3.40
C ASN A 126 -19.43 10.42 -3.98
N THR A 127 -20.38 10.25 -4.92
CA THR A 127 -21.15 11.35 -5.52
C THR A 127 -22.49 11.60 -4.84
N ASP A 128 -22.97 10.70 -3.98
CA ASP A 128 -24.28 10.79 -3.32
C ASP A 128 -24.28 11.52 -1.96
N ASN A 129 -23.14 12.01 -1.54
CA ASN A 129 -22.95 12.81 -0.32
C ASN A 129 -23.39 12.15 1.00
N THR A 130 -23.65 10.85 1.02
CA THR A 130 -24.27 10.20 2.17
C THR A 130 -23.28 9.49 3.09
N THR A 131 -22.15 9.02 2.58
CA THR A 131 -21.19 8.29 3.42
C THR A 131 -19.74 8.45 2.88
N PRO A 132 -18.85 9.15 3.62
CA PRO A 132 -17.43 9.13 3.28
C PRO A 132 -16.90 7.69 3.37
N TYR A 133 -16.27 7.20 2.32
CA TYR A 133 -15.67 5.88 2.42
C TYR A 133 -14.36 5.92 3.18
N THR A 134 -14.27 5.03 4.16
CA THR A 134 -13.13 4.92 5.05
C THR A 134 -11.89 4.42 4.28
N PRO A 135 -10.70 4.94 4.61
CA PRO A 135 -9.46 4.42 4.08
C PRO A 135 -9.10 3.07 4.72
N GLY A 136 -8.21 2.35 4.08
CA GLY A 136 -7.58 1.17 4.64
C GLY A 136 -6.60 1.53 5.75
N ALA A 137 -6.49 0.67 6.75
CA ALA A 137 -5.49 0.82 7.81
C ALA A 137 -4.09 0.46 7.30
N GLY A 138 -3.07 1.17 7.80
CA GLY A 138 -1.68 0.78 7.68
C GLY A 138 -1.26 -0.19 8.79
N THR A 139 -0.25 -1.01 8.52
CA THR A 139 0.37 -1.88 9.52
C THR A 139 1.34 -1.06 10.37
N SER A 140 1.16 -1.10 11.69
CA SER A 140 2.03 -0.38 12.64
C SER A 140 3.51 -0.74 12.44
N GLY A 141 4.36 0.27 12.40
CA GLY A 141 5.80 0.13 12.16
C GLY A 141 6.20 -0.14 10.72
N GLN A 142 5.25 -0.26 9.78
CA GLN A 142 5.52 -0.51 8.36
C GLN A 142 4.97 0.59 7.44
N GLY A 143 3.87 1.24 7.84
CA GLY A 143 3.24 2.30 7.06
C GLY A 143 2.03 2.90 7.75
N ASN A 144 1.34 3.80 7.07
CA ASN A 144 0.27 4.60 7.62
C ASN A 144 -1.07 4.34 6.90
N THR A 145 -2.16 4.75 7.54
CA THR A 145 -3.52 4.71 7.03
C THR A 145 -3.66 5.58 5.77
N GLY A 146 -4.51 5.19 4.86
CA GLY A 146 -4.89 6.00 3.71
C GLY A 146 -5.72 7.23 4.11
N GLY A 147 -6.03 8.08 3.16
CA GLY A 147 -6.94 9.23 3.31
C GLY A 147 -8.39 8.83 3.10
N THR A 148 -9.31 9.50 3.78
CA THR A 148 -10.75 9.37 3.60
C THR A 148 -11.17 9.99 2.27
N GLY A 149 -12.09 9.34 1.54
CA GLY A 149 -12.73 9.94 0.39
C GLY A 149 -13.72 11.02 0.78
N ALA A 150 -13.95 11.98 -0.10
CA ALA A 150 -14.94 13.04 0.04
C ALA A 150 -15.84 13.09 -1.21
N ASN A 151 -16.91 13.89 -1.18
CA ASN A 151 -17.82 14.05 -2.31
C ASN A 151 -17.08 14.40 -3.60
N GLY A 152 -16.99 13.44 -4.52
CA GLY A 152 -16.34 13.55 -5.80
C GLY A 152 -14.81 13.54 -5.78
N GLY A 153 -14.17 13.40 -4.61
CA GLY A 153 -12.71 13.31 -4.49
C GLY A 153 -12.27 12.07 -3.70
N GLY A 154 -11.48 11.17 -4.32
CA GLY A 154 -10.87 10.04 -3.64
C GLY A 154 -9.77 10.46 -2.68
N GLY A 155 -9.59 9.70 -1.60
CA GLY A 155 -8.49 9.85 -0.66
C GLY A 155 -7.17 9.29 -1.22
N GLY A 156 -6.05 9.83 -0.83
CA GLY A 156 -4.73 9.31 -1.18
C GLY A 156 -4.40 8.01 -0.43
N GLY A 157 -3.58 7.14 -0.99
CA GLY A 157 -3.02 6.01 -0.26
C GLY A 157 -2.07 6.45 0.85
N GLY A 158 -1.94 5.65 1.89
CA GLY A 158 -0.95 5.87 2.94
C GLY A 158 0.46 5.64 2.43
N GLY A 159 1.42 6.32 3.01
CA GLY A 159 2.85 6.17 2.77
C GLY A 159 3.59 5.60 3.97
N ALA A 160 4.88 5.26 3.78
CA ALA A 160 5.71 4.81 4.90
C ALA A 160 5.96 5.92 5.94
N GLY A 161 5.97 7.19 5.52
CA GLY A 161 6.29 8.34 6.36
C GLY A 161 5.09 9.17 6.78
N ALA A 162 3.92 9.03 6.14
CA ALA A 162 2.76 9.86 6.43
C ALA A 162 1.45 9.16 6.05
N VAL A 163 0.36 9.58 6.68
CA VAL A 163 -1.01 9.20 6.33
C VAL A 163 -1.38 9.77 4.95
N GLY A 164 -2.29 9.09 4.25
CA GLY A 164 -2.82 9.57 2.98
C GLY A 164 -3.63 10.85 3.16
N GLN A 165 -3.61 11.75 2.19
CA GLN A 165 -4.41 12.96 2.22
C GLN A 165 -5.87 12.64 1.97
N ASN A 166 -6.77 13.31 2.68
CA ASN A 166 -8.19 13.19 2.43
C ASN A 166 -8.55 13.80 1.07
N GLY A 167 -9.57 13.21 0.44
CA GLY A 167 -10.15 13.79 -0.78
C GLY A 167 -10.79 15.15 -0.50
N ASN A 168 -10.73 16.04 -1.49
CA ASN A 168 -11.41 17.33 -1.43
C ASN A 168 -12.81 17.24 -2.02
N VAL A 169 -13.78 17.87 -1.35
CA VAL A 169 -15.13 18.06 -1.90
C VAL A 169 -15.01 18.86 -3.19
N ARG A 170 -15.52 18.33 -4.31
CA ARG A 170 -15.67 19.13 -5.52
C ARG A 170 -16.61 20.29 -5.21
N ALA A 171 -16.15 21.51 -5.40
CA ALA A 171 -17.04 22.65 -5.42
C ALA A 171 -18.11 22.39 -6.50
N THR A 172 -19.38 22.27 -6.09
CA THR A 172 -20.48 22.28 -7.05
C THR A 172 -20.35 23.59 -7.80
N GLN A 173 -20.07 23.53 -9.10
CA GLN A 173 -20.30 24.69 -9.95
C GLN A 173 -21.80 24.99 -9.82
N LEU A 174 -22.14 25.99 -9.04
CA LEU A 174 -23.44 26.63 -9.11
C LEU A 174 -23.50 27.20 -10.53
N GLY A 175 -24.19 26.48 -11.45
CA GLY A 175 -24.50 27.02 -12.75
C GLY A 175 -25.23 28.34 -12.58
N GLY A 176 -24.60 29.40 -13.04
CA GLY A 176 -25.27 30.69 -13.23
C GLY A 176 -26.12 30.68 -14.48
#